data_ae95b986858b45f6a4af7d1fd3bbc1c2
#
_entry.id   ae95b986858b45f6a4af7d1fd3bbc1c2
#
_cell.length_a   1.000
_cell.length_b   1.000
_cell.length_c   1.000
_cell.angle_alpha   90.00
_cell.angle_beta   90.00
_cell.angle_gamma   90.00
#
_symmetry.space_group_name_H-M   'P 1'
#
loop_
_entity.id
_entity.type
_entity.pdbx_description
1 polymer ?
#
loop_
_entity_poly.entity_id
_entity_poly.type
_entity_poly.pdbx_seq_one_letter_code
_entity_poly.pdbx_strand_id
1 'polypeptide(L)'
;MTAAAPTLLEMRSITKTFPGVTALADVGLVVREGEIHAICGENGAGKSTLMKVLSGVHPHGSYTGDIVYRGEQVRFHDIRASEQAGIVIIHQELALVPGMSITENLFLGNEPRRRGSIDWKRAQRRALELMEQVGLREDPDTLIKDIGVGKQQLVEIAKAFAKDVKLLILDEPTAALNEDDSQHLLDLLRGFRERGITSIIISHKLNEIEAIADTITILRDGRTIESLDVRADGVNEDRIVRGMVGRALDSRFPDRTPDIGEVFFEVRDWTVRHPTSDERLVCKGSSFHVRRGEIVGFAGLMGAGRTELAMSLFGRSYGTWLSGRVFKDGTEIQVKTVADAIGHGLAYVSEDRKSIGLNLLDDIKTSMVAAKLSKIARRSVIDPVREHRIAEEYRKSLRIKTPGVDEGVVKLSGGNQQKVVLAKWMFTDPDLLILDEPTRGIDVGAKFEIYGIIQRLVAQGKGVVVISSELPELIGLCDRIYTVFEGTITGDVARDDADPELLMKQMTATKKSPTP
;
A
#
# COMPACT_ATOMS: atom_id res chain seq x y z
N MET A 1 -5.89 -25.14 -33.11
CA MET A 1 -6.80 -24.15 -32.51
C MET A 1 -7.40 -24.82 -31.28
N THR A 2 -6.89 -24.57 -30.10
CA THR A 2 -7.47 -25.01 -28.83
C THR A 2 -8.80 -24.26 -28.69
N ALA A 3 -9.91 -24.98 -28.47
CA ALA A 3 -11.20 -24.36 -28.21
C ALA A 3 -11.08 -23.41 -27.01
N ALA A 4 -11.64 -22.22 -27.13
CA ALA A 4 -11.64 -21.27 -26.01
C ALA A 4 -12.31 -21.92 -24.78
N ALA A 5 -11.73 -21.78 -23.59
CA ALA A 5 -12.31 -22.30 -22.36
C ALA A 5 -13.74 -21.75 -22.17
N PRO A 6 -14.68 -22.56 -21.64
CA PRO A 6 -16.06 -22.13 -21.45
C PRO A 6 -16.13 -20.97 -20.44
N THR A 7 -17.15 -20.11 -20.57
CA THR A 7 -17.42 -19.02 -19.63
C THR A 7 -17.93 -19.59 -18.30
N LEU A 8 -17.21 -19.31 -17.22
CA LEU A 8 -17.60 -19.65 -15.85
C LEU A 8 -18.57 -18.63 -15.27
N LEU A 9 -18.21 -17.33 -15.41
CA LEU A 9 -18.93 -16.20 -14.84
C LEU A 9 -19.15 -15.13 -15.90
N GLU A 10 -20.36 -14.60 -15.95
CA GLU A 10 -20.68 -13.40 -16.71
C GLU A 10 -21.57 -12.48 -15.88
N MET A 11 -21.10 -11.25 -15.64
CA MET A 11 -21.88 -10.19 -15.03
C MET A 11 -22.28 -9.21 -16.13
N ARG A 12 -23.57 -8.95 -16.25
CA ARG A 12 -24.16 -8.15 -17.33
C ARG A 12 -24.80 -6.89 -16.77
N SER A 13 -24.36 -5.73 -17.24
CA SER A 13 -24.96 -4.42 -16.97
C SER A 13 -25.18 -4.14 -15.46
N ILE A 14 -24.20 -4.51 -14.65
CA ILE A 14 -24.30 -4.35 -13.20
C ILE A 14 -24.25 -2.87 -12.83
N THR A 15 -25.33 -2.39 -12.19
CA THR A 15 -25.40 -1.02 -11.68
C THR A 15 -25.73 -1.03 -10.19
N LYS A 16 -24.88 -0.34 -9.40
CA LYS A 16 -25.03 -0.21 -7.95
C LYS A 16 -24.92 1.24 -7.51
N THR A 17 -25.95 1.75 -6.87
CA THR A 17 -25.98 3.09 -6.30
C THR A 17 -26.01 3.05 -4.78
N PHE A 18 -25.35 4.03 -4.16
CA PHE A 18 -25.45 4.37 -2.75
C PHE A 18 -25.96 5.81 -2.62
N PRO A 19 -26.42 6.26 -1.45
CA PRO A 19 -26.85 7.64 -1.28
C PRO A 19 -25.79 8.65 -1.77
N GLY A 20 -26.10 9.38 -2.84
CA GLY A 20 -25.22 10.40 -3.43
C GLY A 20 -24.10 9.91 -4.34
N VAL A 21 -23.91 8.57 -4.55
CA VAL A 21 -22.83 8.04 -5.38
C VAL A 21 -23.30 6.83 -6.18
N THR A 22 -23.03 6.82 -7.48
CA THR A 22 -23.14 5.61 -8.33
C THR A 22 -21.78 4.91 -8.34
N ALA A 23 -21.68 3.80 -7.62
CA ALA A 23 -20.43 3.05 -7.50
C ALA A 23 -20.15 2.12 -8.69
N LEU A 24 -21.19 1.61 -9.34
CA LEU A 24 -21.12 0.83 -10.57
C LEU A 24 -22.19 1.33 -11.53
N ALA A 25 -21.84 1.52 -12.79
CA ALA A 25 -22.73 2.01 -13.83
C ALA A 25 -22.55 1.19 -15.10
N ASP A 26 -23.46 0.23 -15.32
CA ASP A 26 -23.47 -0.65 -16.50
C ASP A 26 -22.18 -1.47 -16.67
N VAL A 27 -21.70 -2.08 -15.58
CA VAL A 27 -20.45 -2.86 -15.57
C VAL A 27 -20.68 -4.26 -16.12
N GLY A 28 -19.84 -4.66 -17.08
CA GLY A 28 -19.73 -6.02 -17.60
C GLY A 28 -18.43 -6.69 -17.18
N LEU A 29 -18.48 -7.99 -16.86
CA LEU A 29 -17.32 -8.82 -16.56
C LEU A 29 -17.55 -10.23 -17.08
N VAL A 30 -16.58 -10.80 -17.81
CA VAL A 30 -16.62 -12.19 -18.30
C VAL A 30 -15.37 -12.90 -17.84
N VAL A 31 -15.52 -14.03 -17.13
CA VAL A 31 -14.43 -14.86 -16.62
C VAL A 31 -14.59 -16.28 -17.15
N ARG A 32 -13.51 -16.86 -17.69
CA ARG A 32 -13.48 -18.22 -18.25
C ARG A 32 -13.07 -19.25 -17.20
N GLU A 33 -13.43 -20.49 -17.40
CA GLU A 33 -13.00 -21.59 -16.51
C GLU A 33 -11.48 -21.78 -16.56
N GLY A 34 -10.86 -21.89 -15.37
CA GLY A 34 -9.44 -22.16 -15.21
C GLY A 34 -8.52 -20.98 -15.57
N GLU A 35 -9.05 -19.75 -15.73
CA GLU A 35 -8.21 -18.58 -15.94
C GLU A 35 -7.89 -17.85 -14.62
N ILE A 36 -6.80 -17.10 -14.62
CA ILE A 36 -6.53 -16.06 -13.65
C ILE A 36 -6.94 -14.73 -14.29
N HIS A 37 -8.04 -14.16 -13.80
CA HIS A 37 -8.61 -12.91 -14.29
C HIS A 37 -8.23 -11.77 -13.36
N ALA A 38 -7.56 -10.75 -13.88
CA ALA A 38 -7.24 -9.57 -13.08
C ALA A 38 -8.26 -8.44 -13.27
N ILE A 39 -8.60 -7.75 -12.20
CA ILE A 39 -9.41 -6.53 -12.23
C ILE A 39 -8.55 -5.36 -11.77
N CYS A 40 -8.27 -4.44 -12.69
CA CYS A 40 -7.46 -3.25 -12.47
C CYS A 40 -8.34 -1.99 -12.43
N GLY A 41 -7.89 -0.97 -11.72
CA GLY A 41 -8.56 0.33 -11.65
C GLY A 41 -8.10 1.13 -10.44
N GLU A 42 -8.31 2.44 -10.46
CA GLU A 42 -8.00 3.31 -9.32
C GLU A 42 -8.85 2.98 -8.08
N ASN A 43 -8.44 3.51 -6.92
CA ASN A 43 -9.26 3.43 -5.71
C ASN A 43 -10.57 4.19 -5.92
N GLY A 44 -11.69 3.52 -5.63
CA GLY A 44 -13.02 4.06 -5.92
C GLY A 44 -13.56 3.72 -7.32
N ALA A 45 -12.80 3.03 -8.17
CA ALA A 45 -13.27 2.59 -9.50
C ALA A 45 -14.41 1.55 -9.47
N GLY A 46 -14.77 1.04 -8.28
CA GLY A 46 -15.87 0.09 -8.11
C GLY A 46 -15.45 -1.38 -7.99
N LYS A 47 -14.15 -1.71 -8.04
CA LYS A 47 -13.64 -3.11 -8.01
C LYS A 47 -14.20 -3.94 -6.86
N SER A 48 -13.95 -3.50 -5.62
CA SER A 48 -14.43 -4.21 -4.42
C SER A 48 -15.96 -4.18 -4.31
N THR A 49 -16.63 -3.15 -4.86
CA THR A 49 -18.11 -3.12 -4.92
C THR A 49 -18.64 -4.19 -5.87
N LEU A 50 -18.00 -4.39 -7.03
CA LEU A 50 -18.36 -5.43 -8.00
C LEU A 50 -18.21 -6.83 -7.37
N MET A 51 -17.11 -7.06 -6.65
CA MET A 51 -16.91 -8.34 -5.95
C MET A 51 -17.88 -8.53 -4.77
N LYS A 52 -18.24 -7.46 -4.07
CA LYS A 52 -19.30 -7.53 -3.03
C LYS A 52 -20.68 -7.83 -3.60
N VAL A 53 -20.98 -7.42 -4.83
CA VAL A 53 -22.19 -7.83 -5.56
C VAL A 53 -22.11 -9.33 -5.89
N LEU A 54 -20.99 -9.80 -6.45
CA LEU A 54 -20.78 -11.19 -6.80
C LEU A 54 -20.82 -12.14 -5.60
N SER A 55 -20.21 -11.73 -4.46
CA SER A 55 -20.17 -12.54 -3.24
C SER A 55 -21.45 -12.47 -2.38
N GLY A 56 -22.49 -11.75 -2.82
CA GLY A 56 -23.74 -11.62 -2.05
C GLY A 56 -23.68 -10.70 -0.82
N VAL A 57 -22.56 -10.02 -0.58
CA VAL A 57 -22.48 -8.93 0.45
C VAL A 57 -23.46 -7.82 0.10
N HIS A 58 -23.60 -7.50 -1.20
CA HIS A 58 -24.69 -6.70 -1.72
C HIS A 58 -25.72 -7.65 -2.32
N PRO A 59 -26.83 -7.95 -1.62
CA PRO A 59 -27.78 -8.98 -2.03
C PRO A 59 -28.53 -8.61 -3.32
N HIS A 60 -29.03 -9.62 -4.03
CA HIS A 60 -29.92 -9.41 -5.18
C HIS A 60 -31.09 -8.49 -4.81
N GLY A 61 -31.42 -7.56 -5.70
CA GLY A 61 -32.41 -6.50 -5.46
C GLY A 61 -31.79 -5.20 -4.91
N SER A 62 -30.55 -5.20 -4.41
CA SER A 62 -29.82 -3.99 -4.04
C SER A 62 -28.99 -3.39 -5.18
N TYR A 63 -28.97 -4.03 -6.33
CA TYR A 63 -28.32 -3.63 -7.59
C TYR A 63 -29.21 -4.04 -8.77
N THR A 64 -28.92 -3.56 -9.97
CA THR A 64 -29.55 -4.00 -11.23
C THR A 64 -28.54 -4.72 -12.11
N GLY A 65 -29.04 -5.46 -13.12
CA GLY A 65 -28.23 -6.33 -13.98
C GLY A 65 -28.28 -7.78 -13.55
N ASP A 66 -27.64 -8.65 -14.34
CA ASP A 66 -27.73 -10.10 -14.18
C ASP A 66 -26.36 -10.72 -13.92
N ILE A 67 -26.33 -11.78 -13.12
CA ILE A 67 -25.17 -12.63 -12.90
C ILE A 67 -25.49 -14.00 -13.48
N VAL A 68 -24.69 -14.46 -14.45
CA VAL A 68 -24.74 -15.80 -14.99
C VAL A 68 -23.51 -16.56 -14.51
N TYR A 69 -23.71 -17.66 -13.81
CA TYR A 69 -22.64 -18.50 -13.28
C TYR A 69 -22.84 -19.94 -13.76
N ARG A 70 -21.82 -20.50 -14.42
CA ARG A 70 -21.88 -21.85 -15.05
C ARG A 70 -23.04 -22.02 -16.03
N GLY A 71 -23.38 -20.95 -16.76
CA GLY A 71 -24.45 -20.94 -17.73
C GLY A 71 -25.86 -20.70 -17.17
N GLU A 72 -26.03 -20.61 -15.87
CA GLU A 72 -27.31 -20.35 -15.21
C GLU A 72 -27.35 -18.95 -14.57
N GLN A 73 -28.49 -18.27 -14.70
CA GLN A 73 -28.71 -17.01 -14.02
C GLN A 73 -28.87 -17.24 -12.51
N VAL A 74 -28.01 -16.62 -11.71
CA VAL A 74 -27.98 -16.78 -10.26
C VAL A 74 -28.38 -15.49 -9.54
N ARG A 75 -28.94 -15.64 -8.32
CA ARG A 75 -29.38 -14.53 -7.47
C ARG A 75 -28.92 -14.79 -6.04
N PHE A 76 -27.80 -14.21 -5.67
CA PHE A 76 -27.28 -14.37 -4.32
C PHE A 76 -27.96 -13.41 -3.36
N HIS A 77 -28.61 -13.95 -2.34
CA HIS A 77 -29.30 -13.18 -1.30
C HIS A 77 -28.42 -12.91 -0.07
N ASP A 78 -27.36 -13.66 0.09
CA ASP A 78 -26.36 -13.53 1.14
C ASP A 78 -25.02 -14.18 0.71
N ILE A 79 -24.01 -14.03 1.57
CA ILE A 79 -22.67 -14.61 1.38
C ILE A 79 -22.73 -16.14 1.36
N ARG A 80 -23.60 -16.76 2.14
CA ARG A 80 -23.70 -18.23 2.21
C ARG A 80 -24.17 -18.82 0.88
N ALA A 81 -25.07 -18.13 0.19
CA ALA A 81 -25.55 -18.57 -1.12
C ALA A 81 -24.44 -18.59 -2.17
N SER A 82 -23.56 -17.59 -2.19
CA SER A 82 -22.40 -17.55 -3.10
C SER A 82 -21.34 -18.60 -2.73
N GLU A 83 -21.07 -18.78 -1.43
CA GLU A 83 -20.15 -19.81 -0.94
C GLU A 83 -20.62 -21.23 -1.28
N GLN A 84 -21.92 -21.50 -1.18
CA GLN A 84 -22.51 -22.79 -1.58
C GLN A 84 -22.40 -23.06 -3.07
N ALA A 85 -22.37 -22.00 -3.90
CA ALA A 85 -22.09 -22.10 -5.32
C ALA A 85 -20.58 -22.28 -5.63
N GLY A 86 -19.71 -22.25 -4.61
CA GLY A 86 -18.26 -22.37 -4.73
C GLY A 86 -17.55 -21.05 -5.04
N ILE A 87 -18.18 -19.90 -4.82
CA ILE A 87 -17.58 -18.57 -4.97
C ILE A 87 -17.11 -18.11 -3.58
N VAL A 88 -15.81 -17.97 -3.39
CA VAL A 88 -15.23 -17.58 -2.10
C VAL A 88 -14.36 -16.33 -2.30
N ILE A 89 -14.54 -15.35 -1.42
CA ILE A 89 -13.75 -14.10 -1.41
C ILE A 89 -12.80 -14.05 -0.22
N ILE A 90 -11.56 -13.67 -0.49
CA ILE A 90 -10.54 -13.31 0.49
C ILE A 90 -10.41 -11.79 0.44
N HIS A 91 -10.71 -11.14 1.55
CA HIS A 91 -10.68 -9.68 1.67
C HIS A 91 -9.27 -9.16 1.92
N GLN A 92 -9.04 -7.89 1.62
CA GLN A 92 -7.79 -7.19 1.88
C GLN A 92 -7.38 -7.21 3.36
N GLU A 93 -8.35 -7.08 4.27
CA GLU A 93 -8.13 -7.26 5.71
C GLU A 93 -8.44 -8.72 6.09
N LEU A 94 -7.45 -9.42 6.67
CA LEU A 94 -7.59 -10.82 7.04
C LEU A 94 -8.68 -11.02 8.09
N ALA A 95 -9.61 -11.93 7.79
CA ALA A 95 -10.72 -12.27 8.68
C ALA A 95 -10.35 -13.41 9.65
N LEU A 96 -9.14 -13.32 10.24
CA LEU A 96 -8.62 -14.28 11.22
C LEU A 96 -8.77 -13.75 12.64
N VAL A 97 -8.98 -14.67 13.59
CA VAL A 97 -9.02 -14.35 15.03
C VAL A 97 -7.63 -14.60 15.62
N PRO A 98 -6.88 -13.53 16.01
CA PRO A 98 -5.47 -13.65 16.42
C PRO A 98 -5.22 -14.59 17.62
N GLY A 99 -6.19 -14.68 18.53
CA GLY A 99 -6.12 -15.50 19.75
C GLY A 99 -6.54 -16.96 19.57
N MET A 100 -6.91 -17.38 18.35
CA MET A 100 -7.28 -18.75 18.01
C MET A 100 -6.16 -19.43 17.24
N SER A 101 -6.13 -20.77 17.27
CA SER A 101 -5.19 -21.58 16.50
C SER A 101 -5.52 -21.56 15.00
N ILE A 102 -4.58 -22.05 14.18
CA ILE A 102 -4.81 -22.24 12.75
C ILE A 102 -6.03 -23.14 12.53
N THR A 103 -6.10 -24.31 13.21
CA THR A 103 -7.24 -25.23 13.09
C THR A 103 -8.57 -24.57 13.42
N GLU A 104 -8.63 -23.82 14.52
CA GLU A 104 -9.86 -23.13 14.93
C GLU A 104 -10.29 -22.08 13.88
N ASN A 105 -9.34 -21.31 13.35
CA ASN A 105 -9.63 -20.32 12.31
C ASN A 105 -10.11 -20.94 10.99
N LEU A 106 -9.53 -22.08 10.57
CA LEU A 106 -9.93 -22.77 9.35
C LEU A 106 -11.39 -23.22 9.36
N PHE A 107 -11.88 -23.63 10.52
CA PHE A 107 -13.22 -24.21 10.66
C PHE A 107 -14.21 -23.34 11.42
N LEU A 108 -13.85 -22.12 11.80
CA LEU A 108 -14.70 -21.22 12.56
C LEU A 108 -16.10 -21.06 11.92
N GLY A 109 -17.14 -21.47 12.65
CA GLY A 109 -18.52 -21.47 12.17
C GLY A 109 -18.92 -22.65 11.27
N ASN A 110 -17.96 -23.53 10.91
CA ASN A 110 -18.17 -24.74 10.10
C ASN A 110 -17.40 -25.95 10.67
N GLU A 111 -17.32 -26.02 12.00
CA GLU A 111 -16.57 -27.06 12.69
C GLU A 111 -17.14 -28.45 12.37
N PRO A 112 -16.28 -29.45 12.04
CA PRO A 112 -16.72 -30.83 11.86
C PRO A 112 -17.39 -31.36 13.14
N ARG A 113 -18.59 -31.88 13.02
CA ARG A 113 -19.36 -32.38 14.19
C ARG A 113 -19.54 -33.88 14.14
N ARG A 114 -19.50 -34.50 15.34
CA ARG A 114 -19.83 -35.90 15.55
C ARG A 114 -20.77 -36.01 16.75
N ARG A 115 -21.98 -36.52 16.54
CA ARG A 115 -23.01 -36.72 17.58
C ARG A 115 -23.31 -35.43 18.38
N GLY A 116 -23.34 -34.27 17.70
CA GLY A 116 -23.65 -32.98 18.33
C GLY A 116 -22.46 -32.21 18.94
N SER A 117 -21.30 -32.86 19.10
CA SER A 117 -20.06 -32.22 19.60
C SER A 117 -19.08 -31.98 18.47
N ILE A 118 -18.19 -31.00 18.63
CA ILE A 118 -17.11 -30.72 17.67
C ILE A 118 -16.11 -31.88 17.68
N ASP A 119 -15.75 -32.40 16.50
CA ASP A 119 -14.73 -33.44 16.32
C ASP A 119 -13.37 -32.79 16.01
N TRP A 120 -12.68 -32.36 17.05
CA TRP A 120 -11.37 -31.70 16.92
C TRP A 120 -10.31 -32.57 16.23
N LYS A 121 -10.34 -33.90 16.44
CA LYS A 121 -9.40 -34.83 15.78
C LYS A 121 -9.59 -34.85 14.26
N ARG A 122 -10.84 -34.76 13.82
CA ARG A 122 -11.18 -34.66 12.39
C ARG A 122 -10.80 -33.27 11.85
N ALA A 123 -11.09 -32.21 12.61
CA ALA A 123 -10.71 -30.85 12.27
C ALA A 123 -9.21 -30.73 12.07
N GLN A 124 -8.40 -31.22 13.01
CA GLN A 124 -6.94 -31.13 12.94
C GLN A 124 -6.34 -31.91 11.76
N ARG A 125 -6.83 -33.14 11.49
CA ARG A 125 -6.40 -33.88 10.31
C ARG A 125 -6.72 -33.13 9.01
N ARG A 126 -7.92 -32.58 8.90
CA ARG A 126 -8.32 -31.81 7.72
C ARG A 126 -7.56 -30.48 7.62
N ALA A 127 -7.21 -29.86 8.76
CA ALA A 127 -6.35 -28.68 8.79
C ALA A 127 -4.98 -28.97 8.17
N LEU A 128 -4.33 -30.08 8.55
CA LEU A 128 -3.05 -30.48 7.96
C LEU A 128 -3.12 -30.68 6.45
N GLU A 129 -4.19 -31.33 5.93
CA GLU A 129 -4.39 -31.50 4.49
C GLU A 129 -4.53 -30.14 3.77
N LEU A 130 -5.29 -29.21 4.34
CA LEU A 130 -5.50 -27.88 3.79
C LEU A 130 -4.21 -27.02 3.84
N MET A 131 -3.47 -27.10 4.94
CA MET A 131 -2.19 -26.42 5.10
C MET A 131 -1.16 -26.94 4.07
N GLU A 132 -1.11 -28.25 3.84
CA GLU A 132 -0.25 -28.85 2.82
C GLU A 132 -0.60 -28.33 1.40
N GLN A 133 -1.90 -28.20 1.08
CA GLN A 133 -2.37 -27.70 -0.23
C GLN A 133 -1.89 -26.28 -0.54
N VAL A 134 -1.69 -25.45 0.48
CA VAL A 134 -1.22 -24.07 0.36
C VAL A 134 0.28 -23.91 0.72
N GLY A 135 0.97 -25.01 1.00
CA GLY A 135 2.40 -24.99 1.34
C GLY A 135 2.71 -24.41 2.72
N LEU A 136 1.73 -24.32 3.62
CA LEU A 136 1.91 -23.79 4.98
C LEU A 136 2.52 -24.86 5.90
N ARG A 137 3.77 -24.63 6.34
CA ARG A 137 4.51 -25.52 7.25
C ARG A 137 4.54 -24.93 8.65
N GLU A 138 3.44 -25.16 9.40
CA GLU A 138 3.29 -24.76 10.80
C GLU A 138 2.57 -25.86 11.58
N ASP A 139 2.64 -25.80 12.91
CA ASP A 139 1.80 -26.64 13.76
C ASP A 139 0.35 -26.12 13.68
N PRO A 140 -0.65 -26.96 13.39
CA PRO A 140 -2.05 -26.53 13.29
C PRO A 140 -2.63 -25.94 14.60
N ASP A 141 -1.99 -26.17 15.74
CA ASP A 141 -2.35 -25.60 17.03
C ASP A 141 -1.66 -24.25 17.31
N THR A 142 -0.78 -23.78 16.42
CA THR A 142 -0.14 -22.45 16.53
C THR A 142 -1.18 -21.34 16.44
N LEU A 143 -1.07 -20.34 17.34
CA LEU A 143 -1.97 -19.20 17.35
C LEU A 143 -1.65 -18.25 16.17
N ILE A 144 -2.69 -17.68 15.58
CA ILE A 144 -2.53 -16.76 14.42
C ILE A 144 -1.63 -15.56 14.75
N LYS A 145 -1.70 -15.01 15.96
CA LYS A 145 -0.85 -13.89 16.39
C LYS A 145 0.65 -14.21 16.40
N ASP A 146 1.02 -15.49 16.45
CA ASP A 146 2.41 -15.95 16.58
C ASP A 146 3.05 -16.27 15.22
N ILE A 147 2.31 -16.13 14.10
CA ILE A 147 2.80 -16.32 12.74
C ILE A 147 2.82 -15.00 11.97
N GLY A 148 3.78 -14.86 11.05
CA GLY A 148 3.93 -13.68 10.19
C GLY A 148 2.76 -13.48 9.21
N VAL A 149 2.61 -12.26 8.70
CA VAL A 149 1.49 -11.86 7.81
C VAL A 149 1.41 -12.74 6.55
N GLY A 150 2.55 -13.11 5.94
CA GLY A 150 2.57 -14.01 4.78
C GLY A 150 1.94 -15.37 5.09
N LYS A 151 2.26 -15.95 6.25
CA LYS A 151 1.65 -17.22 6.70
C LYS A 151 0.18 -17.06 7.08
N GLN A 152 -0.22 -15.92 7.65
CA GLN A 152 -1.63 -15.61 7.89
C GLN A 152 -2.43 -15.56 6.59
N GLN A 153 -1.86 -15.01 5.52
CA GLN A 153 -2.47 -15.01 4.19
C GLN A 153 -2.70 -16.44 3.68
N LEU A 154 -1.72 -17.34 3.86
CA LEU A 154 -1.88 -18.74 3.50
C LEU A 154 -2.97 -19.44 4.32
N VAL A 155 -3.16 -19.09 5.60
CA VAL A 155 -4.28 -19.59 6.43
C VAL A 155 -5.63 -19.14 5.86
N GLU A 156 -5.78 -17.88 5.41
CA GLU A 156 -7.02 -17.41 4.77
C GLU A 156 -7.32 -18.18 3.48
N ILE A 157 -6.28 -18.46 2.68
CA ILE A 157 -6.45 -19.27 1.46
C ILE A 157 -6.83 -20.71 1.82
N ALA A 158 -6.17 -21.33 2.80
CA ALA A 158 -6.52 -22.66 3.28
C ALA A 158 -7.97 -22.72 3.80
N LYS A 159 -8.44 -21.68 4.49
CA LYS A 159 -9.82 -21.51 4.95
C LYS A 159 -10.81 -21.45 3.77
N ALA A 160 -10.45 -20.78 2.67
CA ALA A 160 -11.25 -20.80 1.45
C ALA A 160 -11.39 -22.22 0.87
N PHE A 161 -10.30 -23.00 0.88
CA PHE A 161 -10.32 -24.40 0.40
C PHE A 161 -11.05 -25.38 1.33
N ALA A 162 -11.35 -25.00 2.56
CA ALA A 162 -12.27 -25.77 3.40
C ALA A 162 -13.72 -25.77 2.86
N LYS A 163 -14.02 -24.83 1.93
CA LYS A 163 -15.31 -24.65 1.26
C LYS A 163 -15.12 -25.05 -0.21
N ASP A 164 -15.63 -26.07 -0.74
CA ASP A 164 -15.47 -26.55 -2.15
C ASP A 164 -15.36 -25.43 -3.21
N VAL A 165 -14.23 -24.70 -3.23
CA VAL A 165 -14.00 -23.50 -4.02
C VAL A 165 -13.88 -23.84 -5.52
N LYS A 166 -14.61 -23.11 -6.37
CA LYS A 166 -14.56 -23.15 -7.84
C LYS A 166 -14.08 -21.82 -8.42
N LEU A 167 -14.46 -20.72 -7.77
CA LEU A 167 -14.03 -19.36 -8.09
C LEU A 167 -13.49 -18.70 -6.83
N LEU A 168 -12.18 -18.45 -6.83
CA LEU A 168 -11.48 -17.76 -5.75
C LEU A 168 -11.33 -16.29 -6.10
N ILE A 169 -11.79 -15.40 -5.24
CA ILE A 169 -11.64 -13.96 -5.40
C ILE A 169 -10.63 -13.47 -4.34
N LEU A 170 -9.61 -12.73 -4.79
CA LEU A 170 -8.58 -12.18 -3.92
C LEU A 170 -8.57 -10.65 -4.08
N ASP A 171 -8.88 -9.94 -3.01
CA ASP A 171 -8.86 -8.46 -2.99
C ASP A 171 -7.55 -7.97 -2.36
N GLU A 172 -6.64 -7.47 -3.19
CA GLU A 172 -5.29 -6.99 -2.85
C GLU A 172 -4.45 -7.96 -2.00
N PRO A 173 -4.30 -9.22 -2.41
CA PRO A 173 -3.74 -10.27 -1.56
C PRO A 173 -2.24 -10.08 -1.23
N THR A 174 -1.51 -9.27 -1.99
CA THR A 174 -0.07 -9.01 -1.82
C THR A 174 0.25 -7.66 -1.18
N ALA A 175 -0.76 -6.87 -0.81
CA ALA A 175 -0.57 -5.48 -0.34
C ALA A 175 0.29 -5.37 0.93
N ALA A 176 0.22 -6.37 1.83
CA ALA A 176 0.96 -6.41 3.10
C ALA A 176 2.15 -7.39 3.09
N LEU A 177 2.43 -8.04 1.94
CA LEU A 177 3.47 -9.05 1.80
C LEU A 177 4.80 -8.43 1.34
N ASN A 178 5.91 -9.04 1.76
CA ASN A 178 7.22 -8.80 1.16
C ASN A 178 7.30 -9.46 -0.23
N GLU A 179 8.40 -9.26 -0.93
CA GLU A 179 8.57 -9.73 -2.31
C GLU A 179 8.58 -11.26 -2.41
N ASP A 180 9.26 -11.95 -1.47
CA ASP A 180 9.34 -13.42 -1.44
C ASP A 180 7.97 -14.04 -1.15
N ASP A 181 7.24 -13.52 -0.15
CA ASP A 181 5.89 -13.99 0.18
C ASP A 181 4.91 -13.70 -0.97
N SER A 182 5.04 -12.54 -1.65
CA SER A 182 4.25 -12.20 -2.84
C SER A 182 4.50 -13.20 -3.97
N GLN A 183 5.76 -13.49 -4.29
CA GLN A 183 6.12 -14.45 -5.33
C GLN A 183 5.60 -15.85 -5.01
N HIS A 184 5.74 -16.29 -3.76
CA HIS A 184 5.19 -17.58 -3.32
C HIS A 184 3.67 -17.66 -3.51
N LEU A 185 2.94 -16.60 -3.19
CA LEU A 185 1.48 -16.51 -3.42
C LEU A 185 1.14 -16.59 -4.92
N LEU A 186 1.88 -15.89 -5.78
CA LEU A 186 1.65 -15.92 -7.23
C LEU A 186 1.89 -17.33 -7.80
N ASP A 187 2.92 -18.03 -7.34
CA ASP A 187 3.21 -19.42 -7.74
C ASP A 187 2.11 -20.38 -7.27
N LEU A 188 1.57 -20.17 -6.08
CA LEU A 188 0.43 -20.92 -5.56
C LEU A 188 -0.81 -20.74 -6.45
N LEU A 189 -1.09 -19.52 -6.90
CA LEU A 189 -2.22 -19.23 -7.80
C LEU A 189 -2.04 -19.87 -9.18
N ARG A 190 -0.81 -19.91 -9.71
CA ARG A 190 -0.50 -20.68 -10.93
C ARG A 190 -0.81 -22.17 -10.74
N GLY A 191 -0.42 -22.74 -9.60
CA GLY A 191 -0.73 -24.13 -9.27
C GLY A 191 -2.24 -24.39 -9.09
N PHE A 192 -3.02 -23.42 -8.63
CA PHE A 192 -4.49 -23.53 -8.57
C PHE A 192 -5.12 -23.54 -9.97
N ARG A 193 -4.65 -22.66 -10.86
CA ARG A 193 -5.07 -22.64 -12.27
C ARG A 193 -4.81 -23.99 -12.95
N GLU A 194 -3.65 -24.59 -12.75
CA GLU A 194 -3.32 -25.90 -13.31
C GLU A 194 -4.25 -27.02 -12.80
N ARG A 195 -4.81 -26.85 -11.61
CA ARG A 195 -5.83 -27.76 -11.02
C ARG A 195 -7.26 -27.41 -11.45
N GLY A 196 -7.45 -26.44 -12.36
CA GLY A 196 -8.74 -26.02 -12.88
C GLY A 196 -9.54 -25.09 -11.99
N ILE A 197 -8.92 -24.48 -10.98
CA ILE A 197 -9.55 -23.47 -10.12
C ILE A 197 -9.42 -22.12 -10.82
N THR A 198 -10.54 -21.43 -10.98
CA THR A 198 -10.59 -20.08 -11.55
C THR A 198 -10.34 -19.06 -10.45
N SER A 199 -9.54 -18.03 -10.74
CA SER A 199 -9.23 -16.97 -9.78
C SER A 199 -9.52 -15.59 -10.36
N ILE A 200 -10.10 -14.70 -9.55
CA ILE A 200 -10.17 -13.26 -9.81
C ILE A 200 -9.24 -12.56 -8.84
N ILE A 201 -8.33 -11.75 -9.35
CA ILE A 201 -7.37 -10.99 -8.53
C ILE A 201 -7.63 -9.50 -8.73
N ILE A 202 -7.82 -8.80 -7.63
CA ILE A 202 -7.78 -7.34 -7.61
C ILE A 202 -6.41 -6.95 -7.06
N SER A 203 -5.63 -6.20 -7.84
CA SER A 203 -4.35 -5.67 -7.39
C SER A 203 -4.07 -4.33 -8.08
N HIS A 204 -3.26 -3.53 -7.42
CA HIS A 204 -2.68 -2.31 -7.98
C HIS A 204 -1.20 -2.49 -8.35
N LYS A 205 -0.61 -3.65 -8.04
CA LYS A 205 0.75 -4.02 -8.45
C LYS A 205 0.73 -4.62 -9.85
N LEU A 206 0.93 -3.77 -10.85
CA LEU A 206 0.74 -4.11 -12.25
C LEU A 206 1.74 -5.16 -12.75
N ASN A 207 2.97 -5.13 -12.25
CA ASN A 207 3.98 -6.15 -12.53
C ASN A 207 3.54 -7.56 -12.11
N GLU A 208 2.88 -7.70 -10.95
CA GLU A 208 2.35 -8.98 -10.49
C GLU A 208 1.23 -9.48 -11.42
N ILE A 209 0.33 -8.56 -11.82
CA ILE A 209 -0.79 -8.87 -12.72
C ILE A 209 -0.29 -9.31 -14.08
N GLU A 210 0.66 -8.57 -14.68
CA GLU A 210 1.26 -8.92 -15.97
C GLU A 210 1.92 -10.30 -15.94
N ALA A 211 2.51 -10.66 -14.81
CA ALA A 211 3.21 -11.94 -14.63
C ALA A 211 2.29 -13.16 -14.57
N ILE A 212 1.03 -13.03 -14.12
CA ILE A 212 0.18 -14.21 -13.86
C ILE A 212 -1.20 -14.18 -14.52
N ALA A 213 -1.75 -13.01 -14.89
CA ALA A 213 -3.10 -12.92 -15.44
C ALA A 213 -3.17 -13.46 -16.87
N ASP A 214 -4.26 -14.14 -17.19
CA ASP A 214 -4.62 -14.52 -18.55
C ASP A 214 -5.46 -13.42 -19.20
N THR A 215 -6.37 -12.80 -18.44
CA THR A 215 -7.24 -11.70 -18.88
C THR A 215 -7.22 -10.56 -17.86
N ILE A 216 -7.26 -9.31 -18.31
CA ILE A 216 -7.31 -8.13 -17.46
C ILE A 216 -8.54 -7.31 -17.83
N THR A 217 -9.42 -7.04 -16.87
CA THR A 217 -10.52 -6.07 -17.02
C THR A 217 -10.19 -4.79 -16.30
N ILE A 218 -10.26 -3.67 -17.02
CA ILE A 218 -9.99 -2.34 -16.49
C ILE A 218 -11.30 -1.64 -16.13
N LEU A 219 -11.42 -1.26 -14.86
CA LEU A 219 -12.53 -0.47 -14.34
C LEU A 219 -12.09 0.97 -14.06
N ARG A 220 -12.91 1.94 -14.47
CA ARG A 220 -12.73 3.35 -14.16
C ARG A 220 -14.07 4.04 -13.97
N ASP A 221 -14.18 4.85 -12.91
CA ASP A 221 -15.39 5.62 -12.57
C ASP A 221 -16.67 4.76 -12.57
N GLY A 222 -16.56 3.53 -12.04
CA GLY A 222 -17.67 2.58 -11.95
C GLY A 222 -18.08 1.95 -13.29
N ARG A 223 -17.25 1.97 -14.33
CA ARG A 223 -17.51 1.40 -15.65
C ARG A 223 -16.41 0.47 -16.10
N THR A 224 -16.75 -0.55 -16.87
CA THR A 224 -15.77 -1.34 -17.63
C THR A 224 -15.28 -0.51 -18.81
N ILE A 225 -13.97 -0.28 -18.88
CA ILE A 225 -13.32 0.45 -19.99
C ILE A 225 -12.94 -0.51 -21.10
N GLU A 226 -12.20 -1.56 -20.76
CA GLU A 226 -11.79 -2.61 -21.69
C GLU A 226 -11.48 -3.91 -20.93
N SER A 227 -11.50 -5.03 -21.65
CA SER A 227 -10.99 -6.32 -21.20
C SER A 227 -9.97 -6.81 -22.22
N LEU A 228 -8.77 -7.17 -21.73
CA LEU A 228 -7.59 -7.48 -22.52
C LEU A 228 -7.16 -8.92 -22.29
N ASP A 229 -6.91 -9.67 -23.37
CA ASP A 229 -6.20 -10.94 -23.29
C ASP A 229 -4.69 -10.65 -23.25
N VAL A 230 -4.03 -11.05 -22.15
CA VAL A 230 -2.62 -10.67 -21.90
C VAL A 230 -1.71 -11.18 -23.01
N ARG A 231 -1.97 -12.36 -23.56
CA ARG A 231 -1.13 -12.96 -24.60
C ARG A 231 -1.44 -12.44 -26.00
N ALA A 232 -2.73 -12.24 -26.29
CA ALA A 232 -3.17 -11.84 -27.63
C ALA A 232 -3.00 -10.34 -27.89
N ASP A 233 -3.21 -9.50 -26.88
CA ASP A 233 -3.28 -8.04 -27.02
C ASP A 233 -1.94 -7.33 -26.78
N GLY A 234 -0.86 -8.06 -26.43
CA GLY A 234 0.46 -7.48 -26.15
C GLY A 234 0.38 -6.47 -24.99
N VAL A 235 -0.24 -6.88 -23.91
CA VAL A 235 -0.48 -6.03 -22.75
C VAL A 235 0.83 -5.70 -22.06
N ASN A 236 1.02 -4.42 -21.76
CA ASN A 236 2.09 -3.92 -20.92
C ASN A 236 1.53 -2.98 -19.86
N GLU A 237 2.32 -2.71 -18.85
CA GLU A 237 1.94 -1.87 -17.72
C GLU A 237 1.41 -0.48 -18.15
N ASP A 238 2.02 0.14 -19.18
CA ASP A 238 1.60 1.45 -19.67
C ASP A 238 0.19 1.44 -20.27
N ARG A 239 -0.21 0.33 -20.94
CA ARG A 239 -1.57 0.18 -21.47
C ARG A 239 -2.59 0.07 -20.35
N ILE A 240 -2.27 -0.70 -19.31
CA ILE A 240 -3.15 -0.85 -18.14
C ILE A 240 -3.32 0.50 -17.46
N VAL A 241 -2.22 1.24 -17.21
CA VAL A 241 -2.23 2.56 -16.59
C VAL A 241 -3.07 3.56 -17.40
N ARG A 242 -2.93 3.59 -18.72
CA ARG A 242 -3.76 4.46 -19.61
C ARG A 242 -5.25 4.17 -19.45
N GLY A 243 -5.62 2.90 -19.43
CA GLY A 243 -7.02 2.48 -19.22
C GLY A 243 -7.55 2.91 -17.86
N MET A 244 -6.75 2.74 -16.79
CA MET A 244 -7.10 3.09 -15.42
C MET A 244 -7.28 4.59 -15.20
N VAL A 245 -6.34 5.41 -15.67
CA VAL A 245 -6.27 6.86 -15.41
C VAL A 245 -7.05 7.68 -16.45
N GLY A 246 -7.19 7.17 -17.67
CA GLY A 246 -7.95 7.82 -18.74
C GLY A 246 -7.25 9.02 -19.40
N ARG A 247 -6.00 9.27 -19.05
CA ARG A 247 -5.11 10.22 -19.71
C ARG A 247 -3.92 9.43 -20.25
N ALA A 248 -3.40 9.83 -21.40
CA ALA A 248 -2.04 9.46 -21.76
C ALA A 248 -1.16 10.09 -20.66
N LEU A 249 -0.70 9.28 -19.69
CA LEU A 249 0.45 9.68 -18.89
C LEU A 249 1.63 9.50 -19.84
N ASP A 250 2.04 10.58 -20.49
CA ASP A 250 3.24 10.60 -21.35
C ASP A 250 4.49 10.24 -20.53
N SER A 251 4.37 10.31 -19.18
CA SER A 251 5.39 9.92 -18.20
C SER A 251 4.71 9.49 -16.88
N ARG A 252 5.22 8.45 -16.22
CA ARG A 252 4.82 8.02 -14.85
C ARG A 252 5.15 9.08 -13.80
N PHE A 253 6.10 9.93 -14.10
CA PHE A 253 6.58 10.99 -13.23
C PHE A 253 6.36 12.32 -13.94
N PRO A 254 5.94 13.37 -13.21
CA PRO A 254 5.83 14.71 -13.80
C PRO A 254 7.20 15.20 -14.28
N ASP A 255 7.25 15.82 -15.44
CA ASP A 255 8.47 16.44 -15.96
C ASP A 255 8.98 17.53 -15.02
N ARG A 256 10.28 17.54 -14.80
CA ARG A 256 10.95 18.51 -13.94
C ARG A 256 12.31 18.88 -14.51
N THR A 257 12.62 20.18 -14.51
CA THR A 257 13.98 20.69 -14.65
C THR A 257 14.51 21.01 -13.25
N PRO A 258 15.48 20.24 -12.70
CA PRO A 258 16.03 20.50 -11.38
C PRO A 258 16.72 21.86 -11.30
N ASP A 259 16.43 22.64 -10.25
CA ASP A 259 17.18 23.85 -9.87
C ASP A 259 17.77 23.62 -8.48
N ILE A 260 18.94 22.97 -8.48
CA ILE A 260 19.60 22.49 -7.27
C ILE A 260 20.62 23.51 -6.80
N GLY A 261 20.39 24.05 -5.60
CA GLY A 261 21.24 25.01 -4.96
C GLY A 261 22.35 24.42 -4.08
N GLU A 262 22.73 25.15 -3.05
CA GLU A 262 23.78 24.77 -2.11
C GLU A 262 23.29 23.75 -1.07
N VAL A 263 24.25 23.06 -0.41
CA VAL A 263 23.98 22.18 0.73
C VAL A 263 23.47 23.02 1.90
N PHE A 264 22.25 22.74 2.34
CA PHE A 264 21.64 23.43 3.48
C PHE A 264 21.40 22.52 4.68
N PHE A 265 21.35 21.22 4.49
CA PHE A 265 21.18 20.23 5.56
C PHE A 265 22.23 19.14 5.42
N GLU A 266 22.92 18.83 6.52
CA GLU A 266 23.99 17.83 6.53
C GLU A 266 23.97 17.04 7.84
N VAL A 267 24.14 15.74 7.74
CA VAL A 267 24.28 14.80 8.84
C VAL A 267 25.66 14.16 8.77
N ARG A 268 26.39 14.12 9.89
CA ARG A 268 27.73 13.55 9.99
C ARG A 268 27.81 12.51 11.09
N ASP A 269 28.29 11.32 10.75
CA ASP A 269 28.62 10.20 11.65
C ASP A 269 27.50 9.81 12.62
N TRP A 270 26.26 9.85 12.14
CA TRP A 270 25.05 9.61 12.94
C TRP A 270 24.94 8.14 13.34
N THR A 271 25.01 7.89 14.66
CA THR A 271 24.99 6.55 15.23
C THR A 271 23.88 6.42 16.26
N VAL A 272 23.02 5.41 16.07
CA VAL A 272 21.84 5.16 16.88
C VAL A 272 21.75 3.68 17.22
N ARG A 273 21.48 3.39 18.51
CA ARG A 273 21.26 2.06 19.04
C ARG A 273 19.77 1.74 19.05
N HIS A 274 19.45 0.46 18.84
CA HIS A 274 18.08 -0.05 18.88
C HIS A 274 17.45 0.19 20.28
N PRO A 275 16.14 0.53 20.38
CA PRO A 275 15.53 0.91 21.66
C PRO A 275 15.46 -0.23 22.69
N THR A 276 15.41 -1.49 22.24
CA THR A 276 15.27 -2.67 23.13
C THR A 276 16.44 -3.65 23.07
N SER A 277 17.51 -3.35 22.30
CA SER A 277 18.70 -4.21 22.18
C SER A 277 19.95 -3.37 22.31
N ASP A 278 20.73 -3.63 23.35
CA ASP A 278 21.98 -2.88 23.64
C ASP A 278 23.10 -3.15 22.64
N GLU A 279 23.07 -4.30 21.96
CA GLU A 279 24.11 -4.72 21.02
C GLU A 279 23.82 -4.28 19.57
N ARG A 280 22.55 -4.01 19.24
CA ARG A 280 22.14 -3.72 17.87
C ARG A 280 22.18 -2.22 17.57
N LEU A 281 23.01 -1.82 16.62
CA LEU A 281 23.00 -0.49 16.03
C LEU A 281 22.05 -0.47 14.82
N VAL A 282 21.15 0.52 14.77
CA VAL A 282 20.22 0.76 13.66
C VAL A 282 20.74 1.80 12.67
N CYS A 283 21.65 2.70 13.13
CA CYS A 283 22.43 3.60 12.28
C CYS A 283 23.88 3.49 12.71
N LYS A 284 24.80 3.32 11.74
CA LYS A 284 26.21 3.04 11.97
C LYS A 284 27.08 4.10 11.28
N GLY A 285 27.22 5.30 11.88
CA GLY A 285 28.02 6.38 11.32
C GLY A 285 27.46 6.93 10.00
N SER A 286 26.15 7.02 9.88
CA SER A 286 25.48 7.49 8.66
C SER A 286 25.79 8.97 8.42
N SER A 287 26.29 9.29 7.22
CA SER A 287 26.59 10.67 6.79
C SER A 287 25.96 10.92 5.43
N PHE A 288 25.20 12.02 5.30
CA PHE A 288 24.56 12.44 4.06
C PHE A 288 24.26 13.95 4.09
N HIS A 289 23.91 14.48 2.94
CA HIS A 289 23.52 15.90 2.83
C HIS A 289 22.34 16.07 1.87
N VAL A 290 21.66 17.21 1.99
CA VAL A 290 20.56 17.64 1.11
C VAL A 290 20.81 19.07 0.66
N ARG A 291 20.62 19.33 -0.63
CA ARG A 291 20.74 20.68 -1.21
C ARG A 291 19.37 21.34 -1.33
N ARG A 292 19.33 22.65 -1.41
CA ARG A 292 18.09 23.37 -1.69
C ARG A 292 17.56 22.99 -3.07
N GLY A 293 16.26 22.76 -3.15
CA GLY A 293 15.61 22.35 -4.41
C GLY A 293 15.92 20.92 -4.85
N GLU A 294 16.54 20.08 -4.00
CA GLU A 294 16.91 18.70 -4.31
C GLU A 294 15.88 17.70 -3.74
N ILE A 295 15.63 16.63 -4.50
CA ILE A 295 14.94 15.44 -4.05
C ILE A 295 15.98 14.33 -3.85
N VAL A 296 16.20 13.91 -2.62
CA VAL A 296 17.15 12.85 -2.25
C VAL A 296 16.39 11.58 -1.93
N GLY A 297 16.72 10.48 -2.60
CA GLY A 297 16.16 9.15 -2.36
C GLY A 297 16.97 8.37 -1.33
N PHE A 298 16.30 7.54 -0.51
CA PHE A 298 16.96 6.51 0.31
C PHE A 298 16.42 5.15 -0.10
N ALA A 299 17.26 4.36 -0.76
CA ALA A 299 17.00 2.99 -1.18
C ALA A 299 17.56 1.99 -0.17
N GLY A 300 16.88 0.89 0.06
CA GLY A 300 17.35 -0.20 0.94
C GLY A 300 16.30 -1.30 1.06
N LEU A 301 16.71 -2.49 1.44
CA LEU A 301 15.79 -3.58 1.72
C LEU A 301 14.98 -3.32 3.00
N MET A 302 13.88 -4.06 3.19
CA MET A 302 13.09 -3.99 4.42
C MET A 302 13.99 -4.26 5.64
N GLY A 303 13.92 -3.40 6.66
CA GLY A 303 14.79 -3.48 7.84
C GLY A 303 16.22 -2.97 7.65
N ALA A 304 16.55 -2.31 6.53
CA ALA A 304 17.87 -1.73 6.28
C ALA A 304 18.24 -0.56 7.21
N GLY A 305 17.26 0.03 7.95
CA GLY A 305 17.50 1.14 8.88
C GLY A 305 17.10 2.52 8.34
N ARG A 306 16.39 2.61 7.21
CA ARG A 306 15.98 3.88 6.58
C ARG A 306 15.01 4.69 7.43
N THR A 307 13.89 4.06 7.85
CA THR A 307 12.87 4.63 8.74
C THR A 307 13.48 5.00 10.08
N GLU A 308 14.31 4.13 10.65
CA GLU A 308 15.02 4.36 11.92
C GLU A 308 15.96 5.56 11.84
N LEU A 309 16.66 5.72 10.72
CA LEU A 309 17.49 6.91 10.47
C LEU A 309 16.65 8.19 10.46
N ALA A 310 15.58 8.22 9.67
CA ALA A 310 14.68 9.37 9.57
C ALA A 310 14.04 9.72 10.91
N MET A 311 13.47 8.76 11.62
CA MET A 311 12.86 8.98 12.93
C MET A 311 13.86 9.43 13.99
N SER A 312 15.08 8.87 13.99
CA SER A 312 16.11 9.28 14.93
C SER A 312 16.60 10.72 14.71
N LEU A 313 16.61 11.19 13.47
CA LEU A 313 16.90 12.58 13.11
C LEU A 313 15.74 13.51 13.45
N PHE A 314 14.50 13.05 13.33
CA PHE A 314 13.31 13.81 13.66
C PHE A 314 13.00 13.77 15.16
N GLY A 315 13.77 14.52 15.92
CA GLY A 315 13.56 14.68 17.37
C GLY A 315 13.94 13.47 18.21
N ARG A 316 14.85 12.62 17.72
CA ARG A 316 15.25 11.37 18.41
C ARG A 316 14.05 10.49 18.75
N SER A 317 13.05 10.44 17.86
CA SER A 317 11.81 9.71 18.10
C SER A 317 11.95 8.19 17.97
N TYR A 318 13.16 7.70 17.57
CA TYR A 318 13.49 6.28 17.55
C TYR A 318 14.91 6.03 18.08
N GLY A 319 15.03 4.98 18.90
CA GLY A 319 16.31 4.48 19.41
C GLY A 319 17.03 5.40 20.41
N THR A 320 18.25 5.03 20.75
CA THR A 320 19.13 5.81 21.61
C THR A 320 20.26 6.41 20.77
N TRP A 321 20.28 7.73 20.63
CA TRP A 321 21.37 8.44 19.98
C TRP A 321 22.68 8.26 20.76
N LEU A 322 23.75 7.88 20.07
CA LEU A 322 25.09 7.67 20.65
C LEU A 322 26.05 8.76 20.20
N SER A 323 26.11 9.09 18.92
CA SER A 323 27.02 10.08 18.36
C SER A 323 26.50 10.65 17.04
N GLY A 324 27.19 11.64 16.51
CA GLY A 324 26.89 12.30 15.26
C GLY A 324 26.36 13.71 15.42
N ARG A 325 26.41 14.50 14.36
CA ARG A 325 26.04 15.91 14.33
C ARG A 325 25.15 16.23 13.15
N VAL A 326 24.29 17.23 13.33
CA VAL A 326 23.39 17.75 12.29
C VAL A 326 23.70 19.21 12.06
N PHE A 327 23.83 19.62 10.82
CA PHE A 327 24.08 21.00 10.42
C PHE A 327 22.94 21.50 9.55
N LYS A 328 22.54 22.74 9.75
CA LYS A 328 21.61 23.46 8.89
C LYS A 328 22.20 24.83 8.53
N ASP A 329 22.22 25.13 7.22
CA ASP A 329 22.84 26.35 6.68
C ASP A 329 24.26 26.58 7.26
N GLY A 330 25.07 25.52 7.34
CA GLY A 330 26.44 25.50 7.84
C GLY A 330 26.56 25.56 9.37
N THR A 331 25.47 25.73 10.11
CA THR A 331 25.48 25.84 11.58
C THR A 331 25.03 24.50 12.20
N GLU A 332 25.78 24.04 13.20
CA GLU A 332 25.40 22.84 13.98
C GLU A 332 24.12 23.11 14.77
N ILE A 333 23.13 22.24 14.62
CA ILE A 333 21.84 22.30 15.32
C ILE A 333 21.67 21.09 16.24
N GLN A 334 20.92 21.28 17.32
CA GLN A 334 20.54 20.19 18.21
C GLN A 334 19.06 19.89 18.07
N VAL A 335 18.75 18.64 17.68
CA VAL A 335 17.40 18.16 17.48
C VAL A 335 17.14 17.04 18.49
N LYS A 336 16.73 17.39 19.70
CA LYS A 336 16.49 16.43 20.81
C LYS A 336 15.04 16.00 20.92
N THR A 337 14.12 16.84 20.46
CA THR A 337 12.68 16.61 20.52
C THR A 337 12.05 16.90 19.15
N VAL A 338 10.85 16.37 18.92
CA VAL A 338 10.04 16.68 17.73
C VAL A 338 9.77 18.19 17.63
N ALA A 339 9.58 18.87 18.77
CA ALA A 339 9.40 20.32 18.79
C ALA A 339 10.64 21.07 18.30
N ASP A 340 11.86 20.60 18.67
CA ASP A 340 13.11 21.15 18.14
C ASP A 340 13.21 20.94 16.64
N ALA A 341 12.87 19.73 16.13
CA ALA A 341 12.86 19.43 14.72
C ALA A 341 11.96 20.39 13.93
N ILE A 342 10.72 20.56 14.39
CA ILE A 342 9.76 21.51 13.79
C ILE A 342 10.28 22.95 13.90
N GLY A 343 10.92 23.31 15.02
CA GLY A 343 11.52 24.63 15.25
C GLY A 343 12.65 24.94 14.27
N HIS A 344 13.43 23.92 13.88
CA HIS A 344 14.49 24.02 12.89
C HIS A 344 14.00 23.82 11.44
N GLY A 345 12.68 23.76 11.21
CA GLY A 345 12.12 23.63 9.86
C GLY A 345 12.23 22.23 9.28
N LEU A 346 12.27 21.19 10.11
CA LEU A 346 12.20 19.80 9.69
C LEU A 346 10.75 19.29 9.79
N ALA A 347 10.34 18.44 8.86
CA ALA A 347 9.06 17.72 8.92
C ALA A 347 9.26 16.26 8.51
N TYR A 348 8.46 15.36 9.09
CA TYR A 348 8.53 13.93 8.83
C TYR A 348 7.14 13.34 8.62
N VAL A 349 6.92 12.79 7.43
CA VAL A 349 5.73 12.03 7.08
C VAL A 349 6.04 10.56 7.27
N SER A 350 5.38 9.92 8.23
CA SER A 350 5.62 8.51 8.56
C SER A 350 4.95 7.57 7.55
N GLU A 351 5.52 6.36 7.39
CA GLU A 351 4.94 5.25 6.63
C GLU A 351 3.54 4.88 7.15
N ASP A 352 3.38 4.78 8.48
CA ASP A 352 2.10 4.45 9.10
C ASP A 352 1.24 5.69 9.31
N ARG A 353 0.44 6.00 8.28
CA ARG A 353 -0.49 7.13 8.33
C ARG A 353 -1.65 6.94 9.30
N LYS A 354 -2.08 5.68 9.54
CA LYS A 354 -3.28 5.39 10.33
C LYS A 354 -3.03 5.44 11.83
N SER A 355 -1.86 4.99 12.30
CA SER A 355 -1.54 4.92 13.73
C SER A 355 -0.69 6.10 14.20
N ILE A 356 0.20 6.63 13.31
CA ILE A 356 1.17 7.69 13.67
C ILE A 356 0.86 8.99 12.91
N GLY A 357 0.48 8.88 11.64
CA GLY A 357 0.31 10.03 10.75
C GLY A 357 -0.92 10.88 11.08
N LEU A 358 -2.04 10.25 11.38
CA LEU A 358 -3.35 10.89 11.60
C LEU A 358 -4.03 10.35 12.86
N ASN A 359 -4.82 11.18 13.52
CA ASN A 359 -5.85 10.71 14.44
C ASN A 359 -7.14 10.48 13.64
N LEU A 360 -7.51 9.22 13.42
CA LEU A 360 -8.66 8.86 12.61
C LEU A 360 -10.02 9.26 13.21
N LEU A 361 -10.05 9.66 14.49
CA LEU A 361 -11.25 10.17 15.17
C LEU A 361 -11.48 11.65 14.90
N ASP A 362 -10.45 12.38 14.42
CA ASP A 362 -10.54 13.82 14.18
C ASP A 362 -11.16 14.12 12.81
N ASP A 363 -11.58 15.38 12.65
CA ASP A 363 -11.93 15.93 11.35
C ASP A 363 -10.66 16.35 10.55
N ILE A 364 -10.88 16.65 9.28
CA ILE A 364 -9.80 16.99 8.34
C ILE A 364 -9.10 18.28 8.75
N LYS A 365 -9.86 19.33 9.15
CA LYS A 365 -9.28 20.64 9.49
C LYS A 365 -8.36 20.53 10.73
N THR A 366 -8.81 19.85 11.77
CA THR A 366 -8.04 19.63 13.00
C THR A 366 -6.75 18.85 12.71
N SER A 367 -6.86 17.79 11.89
CA SER A 367 -5.69 17.00 11.47
C SER A 367 -4.66 17.84 10.70
N MET A 368 -5.08 18.75 9.83
CA MET A 368 -4.18 19.56 9.01
C MET A 368 -3.36 20.58 9.82
N VAL A 369 -3.88 21.07 10.94
CA VAL A 369 -3.20 22.10 11.72
C VAL A 369 -2.49 21.55 12.96
N ALA A 370 -2.68 20.27 13.28
CA ALA A 370 -2.22 19.63 14.51
C ALA A 370 -0.70 19.77 14.77
N ALA A 371 0.13 19.81 13.72
CA ALA A 371 1.60 19.87 13.87
C ALA A 371 2.13 21.21 14.36
N LYS A 372 1.38 22.32 14.25
CA LYS A 372 1.83 23.66 14.68
C LYS A 372 0.67 24.58 15.11
N LEU A 373 -0.07 24.17 16.14
CA LEU A 373 -1.24 24.89 16.65
C LEU A 373 -0.93 26.35 17.02
N SER A 374 0.31 26.67 17.39
CA SER A 374 0.75 28.05 17.68
C SER A 374 0.54 29.02 16.51
N LYS A 375 0.50 28.53 15.26
CA LYS A 375 0.22 29.38 14.08
C LYS A 375 -1.25 29.86 14.02
N ILE A 376 -2.17 29.17 14.67
CA ILE A 376 -3.62 29.48 14.66
C ILE A 376 -4.14 29.84 16.05
N ALA A 377 -3.32 29.73 17.08
CA ALA A 377 -3.70 30.10 18.44
C ALA A 377 -3.41 31.58 18.71
N ARG A 378 -4.32 32.24 19.41
CA ARG A 378 -4.13 33.58 19.98
C ARG A 378 -4.35 33.48 21.49
N ARG A 379 -3.34 33.84 22.31
CA ARG A 379 -3.40 33.71 23.77
C ARG A 379 -3.82 32.32 24.25
N SER A 380 -3.23 31.27 23.64
CA SER A 380 -3.53 29.84 23.90
C SER A 380 -4.94 29.37 23.53
N VAL A 381 -5.71 30.19 22.81
CA VAL A 381 -7.03 29.80 22.27
C VAL A 381 -6.91 29.63 20.75
N ILE A 382 -7.35 28.49 20.24
CA ILE A 382 -7.38 28.20 18.81
C ILE A 382 -8.47 29.05 18.15
N ASP A 383 -8.15 29.69 17.04
CA ASP A 383 -9.10 30.44 16.21
C ASP A 383 -9.78 29.50 15.19
N PRO A 384 -11.04 29.11 15.40
CA PRO A 384 -11.72 28.14 14.55
C PRO A 384 -11.98 28.65 13.13
N VAL A 385 -12.13 29.96 12.95
CA VAL A 385 -12.33 30.57 11.62
C VAL A 385 -11.05 30.49 10.81
N ARG A 386 -9.92 30.76 11.44
CA ARG A 386 -8.60 30.64 10.82
C ARG A 386 -8.23 29.21 10.51
N GLU A 387 -8.53 28.29 11.44
CA GLU A 387 -8.37 26.83 11.22
C GLU A 387 -9.13 26.37 9.98
N HIS A 388 -10.42 26.64 9.92
CA HIS A 388 -11.28 26.24 8.79
C HIS A 388 -10.81 26.84 7.46
N ARG A 389 -10.42 28.12 7.44
CA ARG A 389 -9.94 28.78 6.23
C ARG A 389 -8.67 28.14 5.71
N ILE A 390 -7.68 27.87 6.58
CA ILE A 390 -6.40 27.25 6.21
C ILE A 390 -6.65 25.84 5.68
N ALA A 391 -7.49 25.07 6.34
CA ALA A 391 -7.82 23.71 5.90
C ALA A 391 -8.49 23.72 4.51
N GLU A 392 -9.39 24.67 4.23
CA GLU A 392 -10.01 24.83 2.91
C GLU A 392 -9.00 25.26 1.82
N GLU A 393 -8.01 26.08 2.16
CA GLU A 393 -6.91 26.43 1.26
C GLU A 393 -6.09 25.18 0.89
N TYR A 394 -5.71 24.33 1.87
CA TYR A 394 -5.02 23.06 1.61
C TYR A 394 -5.90 22.06 0.88
N ARG A 395 -7.19 21.94 1.21
CA ARG A 395 -8.13 21.07 0.49
C ARG A 395 -8.13 21.36 -1.01
N LYS A 396 -8.18 22.66 -1.37
CA LYS A 396 -8.18 23.11 -2.77
C LYS A 396 -6.82 22.94 -3.43
N SER A 397 -5.72 23.35 -2.77
CA SER A 397 -4.38 23.33 -3.35
C SER A 397 -3.85 21.90 -3.57
N LEU A 398 -4.20 20.96 -2.69
CA LEU A 398 -3.84 19.56 -2.78
C LEU A 398 -4.92 18.70 -3.46
N ARG A 399 -6.02 19.31 -3.91
CA ARG A 399 -7.15 18.62 -4.56
C ARG A 399 -7.65 17.45 -3.75
N ILE A 400 -7.89 17.65 -2.44
CA ILE A 400 -8.43 16.62 -1.55
C ILE A 400 -9.91 16.43 -1.85
N LYS A 401 -10.28 15.22 -2.25
CA LYS A 401 -11.67 14.86 -2.60
C LYS A 401 -12.49 14.61 -1.33
N THR A 402 -13.21 15.62 -0.89
CA THR A 402 -14.13 15.58 0.27
C THR A 402 -15.22 16.65 0.10
N PRO A 403 -16.44 16.44 0.63
CA PRO A 403 -17.47 17.46 0.64
C PRO A 403 -17.07 18.74 1.40
N GLY A 404 -16.31 18.60 2.50
CA GLY A 404 -15.84 19.70 3.33
C GLY A 404 -14.73 19.26 4.28
N VAL A 405 -14.09 20.23 4.95
CA VAL A 405 -12.99 19.97 5.90
C VAL A 405 -13.47 19.57 7.30
N ASP A 406 -14.77 19.66 7.57
CA ASP A 406 -15.41 19.22 8.82
C ASP A 406 -15.72 17.70 8.80
N GLU A 407 -15.49 17.01 7.67
CA GLU A 407 -15.65 15.57 7.57
C GLU A 407 -14.55 14.83 8.33
N GLY A 408 -14.90 13.65 8.88
CA GLY A 408 -13.94 12.79 9.57
C GLY A 408 -12.90 12.22 8.60
N VAL A 409 -11.62 12.24 9.00
CA VAL A 409 -10.49 11.73 8.22
C VAL A 409 -10.66 10.26 7.83
N VAL A 410 -11.31 9.46 8.69
CA VAL A 410 -11.57 8.03 8.44
C VAL A 410 -12.39 7.77 7.17
N LYS A 411 -13.21 8.74 6.73
CA LYS A 411 -14.05 8.60 5.52
C LYS A 411 -13.27 8.80 4.21
N LEU A 412 -12.04 9.27 4.29
CA LEU A 412 -11.22 9.55 3.10
C LEU A 412 -10.58 8.26 2.55
N SER A 413 -10.42 8.21 1.21
CA SER A 413 -9.54 7.22 0.58
C SER A 413 -8.09 7.39 1.02
N GLY A 414 -7.27 6.30 0.90
CA GLY A 414 -5.88 6.32 1.29
C GLY A 414 -5.06 7.47 0.68
N GLY A 415 -5.22 7.75 -0.61
CA GLY A 415 -4.54 8.87 -1.27
C GLY A 415 -4.98 10.24 -0.73
N ASN A 416 -6.26 10.43 -0.37
CA ASN A 416 -6.72 11.67 0.25
C ASN A 416 -6.26 11.80 1.71
N GLN A 417 -6.21 10.70 2.48
CA GLN A 417 -5.59 10.68 3.81
C GLN A 417 -4.12 11.10 3.74
N GLN A 418 -3.35 10.57 2.76
CA GLN A 418 -1.96 10.94 2.56
C GLN A 418 -1.78 12.43 2.27
N LYS A 419 -2.67 13.02 1.47
CA LYS A 419 -2.68 14.47 1.22
C LYS A 419 -2.99 15.28 2.47
N VAL A 420 -3.82 14.77 3.39
CA VAL A 420 -4.07 15.41 4.70
C VAL A 420 -2.80 15.37 5.56
N VAL A 421 -2.08 14.23 5.58
CA VAL A 421 -0.78 14.14 6.27
C VAL A 421 0.24 15.11 5.68
N LEU A 422 0.32 15.20 4.36
CA LEU A 422 1.20 16.18 3.69
C LEU A 422 0.80 17.61 4.06
N ALA A 423 -0.50 17.96 4.04
CA ALA A 423 -0.99 19.26 4.45
C ALA A 423 -0.59 19.61 5.88
N LYS A 424 -0.73 18.66 6.83
CA LYS A 424 -0.33 18.79 8.24
C LYS A 424 1.12 19.22 8.37
N TRP A 425 2.03 18.59 7.64
CA TRP A 425 3.45 18.91 7.70
C TRP A 425 3.83 20.14 6.89
N MET A 426 3.22 20.34 5.72
CA MET A 426 3.39 21.58 4.94
C MET A 426 2.91 22.82 5.73
N PHE A 427 1.90 22.68 6.58
CA PHE A 427 1.44 23.75 7.47
C PHE A 427 2.51 24.24 8.43
N THR A 428 3.48 23.40 8.81
CA THR A 428 4.63 23.85 9.62
C THR A 428 5.58 24.78 8.87
N ASP A 429 5.48 24.80 7.53
CA ASP A 429 6.39 25.49 6.58
C ASP A 429 7.85 25.00 6.72
N PRO A 430 8.11 23.71 6.43
CA PRO A 430 9.43 23.14 6.60
C PRO A 430 10.40 23.57 5.50
N ASP A 431 11.71 23.60 5.82
CA ASP A 431 12.79 23.70 4.85
C ASP A 431 13.18 22.33 4.30
N LEU A 432 13.11 21.30 5.16
CA LEU A 432 13.33 19.90 4.82
C LEU A 432 12.11 19.06 5.16
N LEU A 433 11.59 18.35 4.17
CA LEU A 433 10.49 17.39 4.33
C LEU A 433 11.00 15.97 4.08
N ILE A 434 10.94 15.12 5.09
CA ILE A 434 11.26 13.69 4.99
C ILE A 434 9.95 12.92 4.79
N LEU A 435 9.87 12.15 3.71
CA LEU A 435 8.73 11.36 3.30
C LEU A 435 9.09 9.88 3.36
N ASP A 436 8.51 9.16 4.31
CA ASP A 436 8.75 7.74 4.49
C ASP A 436 7.59 6.94 3.85
N GLU A 437 7.91 6.19 2.79
CA GLU A 437 6.97 5.43 1.96
C GLU A 437 5.72 6.25 1.57
N PRO A 438 5.90 7.46 0.96
CA PRO A 438 4.79 8.42 0.79
C PRO A 438 3.66 7.91 -0.10
N THR A 439 3.91 6.90 -0.92
CA THR A 439 2.95 6.38 -1.90
C THR A 439 2.51 4.94 -1.62
N ARG A 440 2.90 4.38 -0.47
CA ARG A 440 2.53 3.01 -0.11
C ARG A 440 1.03 2.85 0.08
N GLY A 441 0.44 1.87 -0.62
CA GLY A 441 -0.98 1.54 -0.53
C GLY A 441 -1.91 2.64 -1.06
N ILE A 442 -1.43 3.42 -2.03
CA ILE A 442 -2.25 4.37 -2.79
C ILE A 442 -2.23 4.03 -4.28
N ASP A 443 -3.27 4.44 -4.98
CA ASP A 443 -3.43 4.19 -6.42
C ASP A 443 -2.47 5.03 -7.29
N VAL A 444 -2.29 4.59 -8.55
CA VAL A 444 -1.35 5.20 -9.50
C VAL A 444 -1.65 6.68 -9.74
N GLY A 445 -2.93 7.06 -9.85
CA GLY A 445 -3.31 8.45 -10.05
C GLY A 445 -2.98 9.33 -8.85
N ALA A 446 -3.22 8.82 -7.62
CA ALA A 446 -2.85 9.53 -6.39
C ALA A 446 -1.33 9.61 -6.21
N LYS A 447 -0.54 8.57 -6.60
CA LYS A 447 0.92 8.63 -6.63
C LYS A 447 1.41 9.82 -7.48
N PHE A 448 0.89 9.94 -8.71
CA PHE A 448 1.25 11.05 -9.61
C PHE A 448 0.95 12.43 -9.01
N GLU A 449 -0.21 12.58 -8.33
CA GLU A 449 -0.55 13.84 -7.66
C GLU A 449 0.43 14.16 -6.51
N ILE A 450 0.87 13.15 -5.74
CA ILE A 450 1.87 13.33 -4.67
C ILE A 450 3.23 13.71 -5.26
N TYR A 451 3.68 13.09 -6.35
CA TYR A 451 4.90 13.49 -7.04
C TYR A 451 4.84 14.96 -7.49
N GLY A 452 3.70 15.40 -8.02
CA GLY A 452 3.47 16.80 -8.35
C GLY A 452 3.51 17.75 -7.15
N ILE A 453 3.10 17.28 -5.95
CA ILE A 453 3.24 18.07 -4.70
C ILE A 453 4.72 18.17 -4.32
N ILE A 454 5.47 17.06 -4.34
CA ILE A 454 6.91 17.02 -4.04
C ILE A 454 7.66 17.99 -4.96
N GLN A 455 7.40 17.94 -6.27
CA GLN A 455 8.05 18.82 -7.23
C GLN A 455 7.74 20.31 -6.98
N ARG A 456 6.51 20.66 -6.61
CA ARG A 456 6.19 22.04 -6.23
C ARG A 456 6.94 22.52 -4.99
N LEU A 457 7.20 21.63 -4.03
CA LEU A 457 7.95 21.97 -2.82
C LEU A 457 9.42 22.26 -3.16
N VAL A 458 10.07 21.42 -3.95
CA VAL A 458 11.48 21.65 -4.32
C VAL A 458 11.64 22.84 -5.27
N ALA A 459 10.66 23.14 -6.11
CA ALA A 459 10.62 24.35 -6.94
C ALA A 459 10.55 25.64 -6.08
N GLN A 460 10.14 25.55 -4.81
CA GLN A 460 10.17 26.64 -3.83
C GLN A 460 11.51 26.70 -3.06
N GLY A 461 12.53 25.93 -3.47
CA GLY A 461 13.83 25.86 -2.82
C GLY A 461 13.86 24.99 -1.55
N LYS A 462 12.82 24.23 -1.27
CA LYS A 462 12.80 23.27 -0.14
C LYS A 462 13.55 22.00 -0.53
N GLY A 463 14.18 21.32 0.45
CA GLY A 463 14.74 19.99 0.25
C GLY A 463 13.70 18.92 0.58
N VAL A 464 13.72 17.83 -0.16
CA VAL A 464 12.86 16.68 0.10
C VAL A 464 13.70 15.40 0.15
N VAL A 465 13.50 14.62 1.20
CA VAL A 465 14.01 13.25 1.31
C VAL A 465 12.85 12.30 1.08
N VAL A 466 13.03 11.33 0.18
CA VAL A 466 12.05 10.26 -0.11
C VAL A 466 12.67 8.93 0.26
N ILE A 467 12.05 8.24 1.20
CA ILE A 467 12.37 6.85 1.53
C ILE A 467 11.33 5.99 0.83
N SER A 468 11.77 5.06 -0.02
CA SER A 468 10.86 4.14 -0.71
C SER A 468 11.48 2.77 -0.87
N SER A 469 10.63 1.74 -0.80
CA SER A 469 10.96 0.37 -1.16
C SER A 469 10.86 0.11 -2.67
N GLU A 470 10.21 1.01 -3.41
CA GLU A 470 10.03 0.91 -4.87
C GLU A 470 11.19 1.60 -5.59
N LEU A 471 12.19 0.85 -6.10
CA LEU A 471 13.31 1.43 -6.86
C LEU A 471 12.87 2.28 -8.06
N PRO A 472 11.85 1.88 -8.85
CA PRO A 472 11.36 2.72 -9.95
C PRO A 472 10.87 4.10 -9.49
N GLU A 473 10.28 4.19 -8.28
CA GLU A 473 9.86 5.47 -7.70
C GLU A 473 11.07 6.38 -7.41
N LEU A 474 12.11 5.83 -6.78
CA LEU A 474 13.31 6.59 -6.46
C LEU A 474 14.05 7.05 -7.73
N ILE A 475 14.23 6.16 -8.71
CA ILE A 475 14.91 6.47 -9.98
C ILE A 475 14.12 7.52 -10.78
N GLY A 476 12.79 7.43 -10.79
CA GLY A 476 11.94 8.36 -11.54
C GLY A 476 11.78 9.73 -10.89
N LEU A 477 11.85 9.82 -9.56
CA LEU A 477 11.51 11.03 -8.81
C LEU A 477 12.73 11.78 -8.28
N CYS A 478 13.78 11.07 -7.83
CA CYS A 478 14.89 11.65 -7.10
C CYS A 478 16.00 12.17 -8.01
N ASP A 479 16.72 13.19 -7.58
CA ASP A 479 17.90 13.72 -8.26
C ASP A 479 19.16 12.93 -7.90
N ARG A 480 19.15 12.32 -6.70
CA ARG A 480 20.25 11.53 -6.16
C ARG A 480 19.71 10.51 -5.16
N ILE A 481 20.34 9.33 -5.08
CA ILE A 481 19.89 8.22 -4.27
C ILE A 481 21.02 7.72 -3.36
N TYR A 482 20.78 7.72 -2.06
CA TYR A 482 21.60 7.01 -1.09
C TYR A 482 21.09 5.57 -0.95
N THR A 483 22.00 4.61 -0.96
CA THR A 483 21.68 3.21 -0.66
C THR A 483 22.02 2.90 0.79
N VAL A 484 21.19 2.11 1.44
CA VAL A 484 21.32 1.73 2.86
C VAL A 484 21.31 0.22 3.01
N PHE A 485 22.29 -0.31 3.74
CA PHE A 485 22.37 -1.71 4.12
C PHE A 485 22.74 -1.83 5.60
N GLU A 486 21.92 -2.53 6.37
CA GLU A 486 22.11 -2.78 7.83
C GLU A 486 22.54 -1.54 8.64
N GLY A 487 21.88 -0.41 8.42
CA GLY A 487 22.10 0.85 9.13
C GLY A 487 23.32 1.65 8.64
N THR A 488 23.94 1.24 7.53
CA THR A 488 25.09 1.93 6.93
C THR A 488 24.71 2.47 5.55
N ILE A 489 25.10 3.69 5.22
CA ILE A 489 24.99 4.24 3.87
C ILE A 489 26.11 3.63 3.02
N THR A 490 25.75 2.86 2.01
CA THR A 490 26.65 2.08 1.16
C THR A 490 26.97 2.72 -0.18
N GLY A 491 26.13 3.64 -0.65
CA GLY A 491 26.31 4.36 -1.91
C GLY A 491 25.66 5.75 -1.91
N ASP A 492 26.11 6.57 -2.84
CA ASP A 492 25.59 7.88 -3.20
C ASP A 492 25.59 7.96 -4.74
N VAL A 493 24.43 7.84 -5.37
CA VAL A 493 24.28 7.65 -6.80
C VAL A 493 23.47 8.79 -7.38
N ALA A 494 24.01 9.50 -8.38
CA ALA A 494 23.27 10.50 -9.12
C ALA A 494 22.18 9.85 -9.98
N ARG A 495 21.09 10.56 -10.27
CA ARG A 495 19.95 10.06 -11.04
C ARG A 495 20.36 9.43 -12.36
N ASP A 496 21.25 10.09 -13.10
CA ASP A 496 21.66 9.66 -14.44
C ASP A 496 22.49 8.37 -14.44
N ASP A 497 23.10 8.05 -13.28
CA ASP A 497 23.87 6.83 -13.05
C ASP A 497 23.05 5.76 -12.31
N ALA A 498 21.80 6.06 -11.92
CA ALA A 498 20.98 5.17 -11.13
C ALA A 498 20.38 4.06 -12.00
N ASP A 499 20.89 2.85 -11.79
CA ASP A 499 20.44 1.61 -12.40
C ASP A 499 19.95 0.63 -11.32
N PRO A 500 18.84 -0.09 -11.54
CA PRO A 500 18.32 -1.05 -10.56
C PRO A 500 19.32 -2.09 -10.08
N GLU A 501 20.18 -2.62 -10.98
CA GLU A 501 21.20 -3.62 -10.63
C GLU A 501 22.28 -3.03 -9.73
N LEU A 502 22.74 -1.80 -10.05
CA LEU A 502 23.73 -1.07 -9.25
C LEU A 502 23.18 -0.80 -7.84
N LEU A 503 21.96 -0.26 -7.76
CA LEU A 503 21.32 0.03 -6.48
C LEU A 503 21.13 -1.25 -5.66
N MET A 504 20.62 -2.33 -6.26
CA MET A 504 20.43 -3.61 -5.58
C MET A 504 21.76 -4.18 -5.06
N LYS A 505 22.82 -4.12 -5.86
CA LYS A 505 24.17 -4.54 -5.44
C LYS A 505 24.66 -3.75 -4.22
N GLN A 506 24.43 -2.43 -4.18
CA GLN A 506 24.83 -1.61 -3.04
C GLN A 506 23.95 -1.83 -1.82
N MET A 507 22.67 -2.15 -2.01
CA MET A 507 21.71 -2.47 -0.94
C MET A 507 21.94 -3.85 -0.30
N THR A 508 22.77 -4.70 -0.90
CA THR A 508 23.09 -6.06 -0.41
C THR A 508 24.56 -6.23 -0.03
N ALA A 509 25.41 -5.25 -0.32
CA ALA A 509 26.85 -5.33 -0.09
C ALA A 509 27.27 -4.59 1.17
N THR A 510 27.97 -5.27 2.07
CA THR A 510 28.73 -4.63 3.14
C THR A 510 29.83 -3.74 2.54
N LYS A 511 29.86 -2.48 2.95
CA LYS A 511 30.96 -1.56 2.59
C LYS A 511 32.25 -2.20 3.08
N LYS A 512 33.13 -2.68 2.18
CA LYS A 512 34.47 -3.08 2.58
C LYS A 512 35.12 -1.85 3.19
N SER A 513 35.46 -1.89 4.48
CA SER A 513 36.27 -0.86 5.12
C SER A 513 37.52 -0.67 4.26
N PRO A 514 37.94 0.56 3.95
CA PRO A 514 39.26 0.76 3.39
C PRO A 514 40.25 0.18 4.38
N THR A 515 41.02 -0.79 3.94
CA THR A 515 42.14 -1.38 4.69
C THR A 515 43.10 -0.25 5.07
N PRO A 516 43.56 -0.16 6.31
CA PRO A 516 44.39 0.94 6.82
C PRO A 516 45.70 1.10 6.07
#